data_49ed5c2c70252292b65e616235f6a5c3
#
_entry.id   49ed5c2c70252292b65e616235f6a5c3
#
_cell.length_a   1.000
_cell.length_b   1.000
_cell.length_c   1.000
_cell.angle_alpha   90.00
_cell.angle_beta   90.00
_cell.angle_gamma   90.00
#
_symmetry.space_group_name_H-M   'P 1'
#
loop_
_entity.id
_entity.type
_entity.pdbx_description
1 polymer ?
#
loop_
_entity_poly.entity_id
_entity_poly.type
_entity_poly.pdbx_seq_one_letter_code
_entity_poly.pdbx_strand_id
1 'polypeptide(L)'
;RPTIHEVAAGVAVEYFNETSDSGRALALVTAGPGLTNIVSAIAGSYLESRELLVIGGQVKTADLSNGKLRQNGIQEIPGVDIVKPICNNSLSMLDIWSKEKLFKEINYSNNSRKGPVFIEIPLDVQAKNANPDSEFILENKKLPILDEEVFERVIDKLNRSTRPIILLGGGIDRETTKEIYHLFERISIPIVTTWNGADRLGSDHPNYMGRPNTWGQRSANILMQQADLLIAIGTRLGMQQTGFNWQEFIPVGEVIQIDIDKSELEKEHPKISLGLAVDANNFLVRLLNKDLGNHSNWLQFCQKVRQTIPIVEDGVNKVDDEYVSPHKLVQKLSSITKDSDIIIPCSSGGAFTTMMSVFEQKNGQK
;
A
#
# COMPACT_ATOMS: atom_id res chain seq x y z
N ARG A 1 -13.88 20.32 3.30
CA ARG A 1 -15.27 20.04 2.92
C ARG A 1 -15.96 19.26 4.02
N PRO A 2 -17.20 19.58 4.42
CA PRO A 2 -17.93 18.77 5.39
C PRO A 2 -18.35 17.44 4.77
N THR A 3 -18.41 16.40 5.60
CA THR A 3 -18.94 15.07 5.26
C THR A 3 -20.09 14.72 6.20
N ILE A 4 -20.96 13.82 5.77
CA ILE A 4 -22.13 13.41 6.57
C ILE A 4 -21.71 12.45 7.71
N HIS A 5 -20.61 11.72 7.52
CA HIS A 5 -20.14 10.73 8.49
C HIS A 5 -18.61 10.71 8.54
N GLU A 6 -18.05 10.53 9.73
CA GLU A 6 -16.60 10.62 9.95
C GLU A 6 -15.80 9.51 9.24
N VAL A 7 -16.35 8.31 9.10
CA VAL A 7 -15.73 7.26 8.28
C VAL A 7 -15.53 7.74 6.84
N ALA A 8 -16.55 8.41 6.27
CA ALA A 8 -16.45 8.94 4.92
C ALA A 8 -15.37 10.03 4.81
N ALA A 9 -15.18 10.87 5.86
CA ALA A 9 -14.09 11.82 5.92
C ALA A 9 -12.72 11.14 5.90
N GLY A 10 -12.53 10.14 6.76
CA GLY A 10 -11.27 9.39 6.85
C GLY A 10 -10.91 8.68 5.54
N VAL A 11 -11.85 7.95 4.96
CA VAL A 11 -11.65 7.25 3.67
C VAL A 11 -11.38 8.25 2.53
N ALA A 12 -12.12 9.36 2.48
CA ALA A 12 -11.88 10.39 1.45
C ALA A 12 -10.48 11.02 1.57
N VAL A 13 -10.00 11.25 2.79
CA VAL A 13 -8.65 11.77 3.05
C VAL A 13 -7.60 10.77 2.65
N GLU A 14 -7.75 9.50 3.04
CA GLU A 14 -6.83 8.41 2.70
C GLU A 14 -6.64 8.30 1.18
N TYR A 15 -7.74 8.19 0.43
CA TYR A 15 -7.65 8.08 -1.03
C TYR A 15 -7.24 9.36 -1.73
N PHE A 16 -7.59 10.53 -1.18
CA PHE A 16 -7.06 11.79 -1.69
C PHE A 16 -5.54 11.84 -1.57
N ASN A 17 -4.98 11.50 -0.40
CA ASN A 17 -3.54 11.49 -0.18
C ASN A 17 -2.83 10.44 -1.05
N GLU A 18 -3.49 9.32 -1.30
CA GLU A 18 -2.96 8.24 -2.13
C GLU A 18 -2.95 8.57 -3.63
N THR A 19 -3.90 9.36 -4.11
CA THR A 19 -4.07 9.63 -5.55
C THR A 19 -3.69 11.04 -5.99
N SER A 20 -3.51 11.98 -5.05
CA SER A 20 -3.18 13.37 -5.35
C SER A 20 -1.70 13.53 -5.70
N ASP A 21 -1.44 14.22 -6.81
CA ASP A 21 -0.08 14.64 -7.20
C ASP A 21 0.34 15.95 -6.50
N SER A 22 -0.58 16.63 -5.81
CA SER A 22 -0.34 17.92 -5.14
C SER A 22 -1.18 18.06 -3.88
N GLY A 23 -0.52 18.49 -2.82
CA GLY A 23 -1.17 18.73 -1.54
C GLY A 23 -1.51 17.47 -0.75
N ARG A 24 -1.91 17.69 0.50
CA ARG A 24 -2.34 16.67 1.44
C ARG A 24 -3.65 17.09 2.08
N ALA A 25 -4.50 16.12 2.36
CA ALA A 25 -5.72 16.28 3.12
C ALA A 25 -5.55 15.76 4.55
N LEU A 26 -6.38 16.23 5.46
CA LEU A 26 -6.52 15.74 6.82
C LEU A 26 -8.01 15.67 7.20
N ALA A 27 -8.34 14.80 8.16
CA ALA A 27 -9.67 14.71 8.73
C ALA A 27 -9.74 15.45 10.06
N LEU A 28 -10.77 16.28 10.24
CA LEU A 28 -11.10 16.93 11.52
C LEU A 28 -12.35 16.29 12.08
N VAL A 29 -12.29 15.83 13.34
CA VAL A 29 -13.41 15.21 14.03
C VAL A 29 -13.62 15.85 15.40
N THR A 30 -14.86 15.84 15.88
CA THR A 30 -15.17 16.29 17.24
C THR A 30 -14.74 15.27 18.29
N ALA A 31 -14.76 15.65 19.56
CA ALA A 31 -14.54 14.77 20.70
C ALA A 31 -15.58 13.62 20.74
N GLY A 32 -15.22 12.51 21.36
CA GLY A 32 -16.13 11.40 21.61
C GLY A 32 -16.66 10.72 20.36
N PRO A 33 -17.93 10.90 20.00
CA PRO A 33 -18.55 10.21 18.85
C PRO A 33 -17.83 10.44 17.51
N GLY A 34 -17.27 11.62 17.29
CA GLY A 34 -16.51 11.91 16.08
C GLY A 34 -15.29 11.01 15.93
N LEU A 35 -14.54 10.81 17.03
CA LEU A 35 -13.43 9.89 17.03
C LEU A 35 -13.89 8.44 16.89
N THR A 36 -14.85 7.98 17.68
CA THR A 36 -15.27 6.57 17.63
C THR A 36 -15.81 6.18 16.25
N ASN A 37 -16.47 7.10 15.56
CA ASN A 37 -16.93 6.86 14.20
C ASN A 37 -15.79 6.73 13.18
N ILE A 38 -14.70 7.50 13.30
CA ILE A 38 -13.60 7.45 12.33
C ILE A 38 -12.63 6.27 12.52
N VAL A 39 -12.73 5.53 13.64
CA VAL A 39 -11.83 4.41 13.96
C VAL A 39 -11.71 3.40 12.82
N SER A 40 -12.80 3.10 12.12
CA SER A 40 -12.78 2.16 10.98
C SER A 40 -11.89 2.64 9.85
N ALA A 41 -11.87 3.94 9.54
CA ALA A 41 -11.00 4.51 8.52
C ALA A 41 -9.53 4.51 8.99
N ILE A 42 -9.28 4.81 10.27
CA ILE A 42 -7.93 4.73 10.86
C ILE A 42 -7.41 3.29 10.75
N ALA A 43 -8.22 2.29 11.13
CA ALA A 43 -7.83 0.88 11.05
C ALA A 43 -7.57 0.44 9.60
N GLY A 44 -8.38 0.87 8.63
CA GLY A 44 -8.17 0.61 7.21
C GLY A 44 -6.84 1.16 6.71
N SER A 45 -6.58 2.44 6.97
CA SER A 45 -5.32 3.11 6.62
C SER A 45 -4.09 2.43 7.24
N TYR A 46 -4.19 2.00 8.51
CA TYR A 46 -3.13 1.25 9.19
C TYR A 46 -2.83 -0.10 8.51
N LEU A 47 -3.87 -0.87 8.20
CA LEU A 47 -3.73 -2.18 7.55
C LEU A 47 -3.16 -2.07 6.15
N GLU A 48 -3.56 -1.04 5.40
CA GLU A 48 -3.11 -0.80 4.02
C GLU A 48 -1.80 0.00 3.94
N SER A 49 -1.23 0.40 5.09
CA SER A 49 0.00 1.21 5.17
C SER A 49 -0.10 2.50 4.36
N ARG A 50 -1.20 3.24 4.57
CA ARG A 50 -1.49 4.50 3.88
C ARG A 50 -1.46 5.69 4.84
N GLU A 51 -1.14 6.85 4.30
CA GLU A 51 -1.07 8.10 5.05
C GLU A 51 -2.47 8.63 5.40
N LEU A 52 -2.75 8.80 6.69
CA LEU A 52 -3.98 9.43 7.19
C LEU A 52 -3.66 10.28 8.42
N LEU A 53 -3.85 11.60 8.31
CA LEU A 53 -3.80 12.49 9.46
C LEU A 53 -5.22 12.77 9.95
N VAL A 54 -5.48 12.45 11.22
CA VAL A 54 -6.73 12.77 11.91
C VAL A 54 -6.44 13.72 13.06
N ILE A 55 -7.14 14.86 13.09
CA ILE A 55 -7.12 15.79 14.22
C ILE A 55 -8.47 15.71 14.92
N GLY A 56 -8.46 15.31 16.20
CA GLY A 56 -9.61 15.20 17.06
C GLY A 56 -9.73 16.38 18.03
N GLY A 57 -10.94 16.85 18.28
CA GLY A 57 -11.21 17.73 19.40
C GLY A 57 -11.22 16.96 20.72
N GLN A 58 -10.99 17.67 21.83
CA GLN A 58 -11.16 17.17 23.19
C GLN A 58 -11.72 18.28 24.10
N VAL A 59 -12.26 17.90 25.25
CA VAL A 59 -12.69 18.83 26.29
C VAL A 59 -11.53 19.70 26.76
N LYS A 60 -11.79 20.76 27.54
CA LYS A 60 -10.73 21.59 28.11
C LYS A 60 -9.78 20.75 28.98
N THR A 61 -8.53 21.11 29.03
CA THR A 61 -7.52 20.42 29.85
C THR A 61 -7.92 20.28 31.32
N ALA A 62 -8.61 21.30 31.87
CA ALA A 62 -9.13 21.28 33.24
C ALA A 62 -10.30 20.31 33.44
N ASP A 63 -11.00 19.95 32.38
CA ASP A 63 -12.18 19.08 32.40
C ASP A 63 -11.85 17.62 32.07
N LEU A 64 -10.57 17.29 31.87
CA LEU A 64 -10.13 15.92 31.63
C LEU A 64 -10.26 15.08 32.89
N SER A 65 -10.84 13.89 32.77
CA SER A 65 -10.99 12.90 33.86
C SER A 65 -9.64 12.33 34.32
N ASN A 66 -8.64 12.33 33.45
CA ASN A 66 -7.29 11.77 33.68
C ASN A 66 -7.34 10.31 34.22
N GLY A 67 -8.30 9.54 33.77
CA GLY A 67 -8.52 8.15 34.19
C GLY A 67 -9.07 7.98 35.60
N LYS A 68 -9.36 9.05 36.33
CA LYS A 68 -9.91 9.00 37.71
C LYS A 68 -11.44 8.82 37.73
N LEU A 69 -12.10 9.32 36.72
CA LEU A 69 -13.53 9.25 36.51
C LEU A 69 -13.82 8.60 35.17
N ARG A 70 -15.00 8.04 35.02
CA ARG A 70 -15.47 7.52 33.72
C ARG A 70 -15.56 8.63 32.70
N GLN A 71 -16.00 9.81 33.08
CA GLN A 71 -16.16 11.00 32.26
C GLN A 71 -16.26 12.21 33.19
N ASN A 72 -15.61 13.31 32.82
CA ASN A 72 -15.77 14.60 33.49
C ASN A 72 -16.31 15.66 32.52
N GLY A 73 -15.62 15.83 31.37
CA GLY A 73 -16.10 16.71 30.31
C GLY A 73 -17.15 16.08 29.39
N ILE A 74 -17.95 16.90 28.70
CA ILE A 74 -18.99 16.42 27.78
C ILE A 74 -18.35 15.71 26.59
N GLN A 75 -18.76 14.46 26.31
CA GLN A 75 -18.23 13.61 25.22
C GLN A 75 -16.73 13.25 25.37
N GLU A 76 -16.17 13.42 26.55
CA GLU A 76 -14.82 12.99 26.85
C GLU A 76 -14.70 11.47 26.72
N ILE A 77 -13.68 11.03 26.00
CA ILE A 77 -13.24 9.62 25.90
C ILE A 77 -11.70 9.57 25.86
N PRO A 78 -11.07 8.45 26.22
CA PRO A 78 -9.63 8.30 26.10
C PRO A 78 -9.21 8.06 24.63
N GLY A 79 -9.36 9.10 23.81
CA GLY A 79 -9.25 9.02 22.36
C GLY A 79 -7.90 8.50 21.87
N VAL A 80 -6.82 9.02 22.43
CA VAL A 80 -5.44 8.61 22.13
C VAL A 80 -5.24 7.10 22.40
N ASP A 81 -5.73 6.60 23.54
CA ASP A 81 -5.56 5.20 23.90
C ASP A 81 -6.39 4.25 23.03
N ILE A 82 -7.60 4.69 22.60
CA ILE A 82 -8.48 3.90 21.73
C ILE A 82 -7.79 3.61 20.38
N VAL A 83 -7.12 4.59 19.79
CA VAL A 83 -6.52 4.45 18.45
C VAL A 83 -5.03 4.07 18.47
N LYS A 84 -4.39 4.10 19.62
CA LYS A 84 -2.96 3.82 19.77
C LYS A 84 -2.47 2.54 19.07
N PRO A 85 -3.16 1.39 19.17
CA PRO A 85 -2.70 0.15 18.53
C PRO A 85 -2.86 0.12 17.00
N ILE A 86 -3.56 1.09 16.43
CA ILE A 86 -3.85 1.19 15.00
C ILE A 86 -3.37 2.53 14.40
N CYS A 87 -2.42 3.19 15.06
CA CYS A 87 -1.77 4.40 14.57
C CYS A 87 -0.25 4.24 14.60
N ASN A 88 0.42 4.87 13.66
CA ASN A 88 1.88 5.06 13.73
C ASN A 88 2.25 5.97 14.89
N ASN A 89 1.39 6.95 15.17
CA ASN A 89 1.49 7.80 16.35
C ASN A 89 0.12 8.31 16.78
N SER A 90 -0.12 8.40 18.09
CA SER A 90 -1.33 8.96 18.67
C SER A 90 -0.98 9.80 19.89
N LEU A 91 -1.33 11.09 19.89
CA LEU A 91 -0.86 12.06 20.87
C LEU A 91 -1.97 13.04 21.28
N SER A 92 -1.91 13.49 22.53
CA SER A 92 -2.70 14.61 23.01
C SER A 92 -1.83 15.88 23.10
N MET A 93 -2.26 16.95 22.44
CA MET A 93 -1.61 18.26 22.46
C MET A 93 -2.13 19.08 23.64
N LEU A 94 -1.65 18.79 24.84
CA LEU A 94 -2.13 19.44 26.09
C LEU A 94 -1.66 20.89 26.26
N ASP A 95 -0.70 21.32 25.46
CA ASP A 95 -0.23 22.71 25.37
C ASP A 95 0.25 23.03 23.95
N ILE A 96 0.51 24.28 23.64
CA ILE A 96 1.01 24.73 22.34
C ILE A 96 2.34 24.03 22.03
N TRP A 97 2.40 23.35 20.92
CA TRP A 97 3.64 22.82 20.38
C TRP A 97 4.35 23.84 19.49
N SER A 98 5.68 23.76 19.45
CA SER A 98 6.42 24.46 18.40
C SER A 98 6.01 23.96 17.01
N LYS A 99 6.17 24.78 16.00
CA LYS A 99 5.93 24.42 14.61
C LYS A 99 6.73 23.19 14.19
N GLU A 100 7.99 23.13 14.61
CA GLU A 100 8.88 21.98 14.39
C GLU A 100 8.29 20.68 14.97
N LYS A 101 7.88 20.71 16.26
CA LYS A 101 7.26 19.55 16.90
C LYS A 101 6.00 19.10 16.17
N LEU A 102 5.10 20.05 15.84
CA LEU A 102 3.86 19.74 15.14
C LEU A 102 4.13 19.04 13.80
N PHE A 103 5.05 19.57 13.01
CA PHE A 103 5.39 18.97 11.70
C PHE A 103 6.10 17.63 11.84
N LYS A 104 6.95 17.46 12.85
CA LYS A 104 7.57 16.18 13.15
C LYS A 104 6.53 15.10 13.46
N GLU A 105 5.54 15.42 14.29
CA GLU A 105 4.50 14.46 14.66
C GLU A 105 3.54 14.17 13.50
N ILE A 106 3.19 15.16 12.69
CA ILE A 106 2.39 14.97 11.46
C ILE A 106 3.13 14.06 10.47
N ASN A 107 4.43 14.29 10.27
CA ASN A 107 5.21 13.50 9.32
C ASN A 107 5.45 12.04 9.77
N TYR A 108 5.05 11.67 10.99
CA TYR A 108 5.05 10.27 11.42
C TYR A 108 4.17 9.39 10.53
N SER A 109 3.13 9.95 9.90
CA SER A 109 2.30 9.23 8.95
C SER A 109 3.05 8.71 7.72
N ASN A 110 4.18 9.33 7.40
CA ASN A 110 5.00 9.05 6.22
C ASN A 110 6.42 8.56 6.57
N ASN A 111 6.72 8.35 7.84
CA ASN A 111 8.00 7.84 8.30
C ASN A 111 8.11 6.33 8.12
N SER A 112 9.13 5.85 7.39
CA SER A 112 9.37 4.43 7.12
C SER A 112 8.13 3.76 6.51
N ARG A 113 7.40 2.94 7.27
CA ARG A 113 6.12 2.40 6.86
C ARG A 113 5.03 3.46 7.06
N LYS A 114 4.32 3.83 5.99
CA LYS A 114 3.20 4.77 6.04
C LYS A 114 2.09 4.25 6.96
N GLY A 115 1.33 5.17 7.56
CA GLY A 115 0.23 4.81 8.43
C GLY A 115 -0.45 6.03 9.05
N PRO A 116 -1.55 5.84 9.78
CA PRO A 116 -2.31 6.94 10.37
C PRO A 116 -1.60 7.59 11.55
N VAL A 117 -1.80 8.90 11.68
CA VAL A 117 -1.44 9.70 12.86
C VAL A 117 -2.71 10.36 13.40
N PHE A 118 -2.90 10.27 14.72
CA PHE A 118 -3.98 10.92 15.44
C PHE A 118 -3.42 11.95 16.41
N ILE A 119 -3.91 13.19 16.32
CA ILE A 119 -3.57 14.26 17.25
C ILE A 119 -4.85 14.80 17.86
N GLU A 120 -4.97 14.71 19.17
CA GLU A 120 -6.09 15.23 19.93
C GLU A 120 -5.75 16.61 20.50
N ILE A 121 -6.61 17.60 20.31
CA ILE A 121 -6.37 18.98 20.74
C ILE A 121 -7.51 19.47 21.64
N PRO A 122 -7.25 19.70 22.94
CA PRO A 122 -8.23 20.24 23.87
C PRO A 122 -8.71 21.65 23.47
N LEU A 123 -9.98 21.93 23.77
CA LEU A 123 -10.68 23.16 23.38
C LEU A 123 -9.96 24.45 23.85
N ASP A 124 -9.44 24.45 25.07
CA ASP A 124 -8.70 25.59 25.61
C ASP A 124 -7.32 25.78 24.95
N VAL A 125 -6.70 24.69 24.50
CA VAL A 125 -5.43 24.73 23.75
C VAL A 125 -5.67 25.31 22.35
N GLN A 126 -6.79 24.96 21.70
CA GLN A 126 -7.16 25.54 20.39
C GLN A 126 -7.31 27.05 20.42
N ALA A 127 -7.64 27.63 21.57
CA ALA A 127 -7.82 29.06 21.76
C ALA A 127 -6.54 29.83 22.18
N LYS A 128 -5.43 29.11 22.43
CA LYS A 128 -4.18 29.76 22.83
C LYS A 128 -3.49 30.42 21.63
N ASN A 129 -2.79 31.50 21.89
CA ASN A 129 -1.95 32.17 20.89
C ASN A 129 -0.72 31.26 20.58
N ALA A 130 -0.55 30.92 19.33
CA ALA A 130 0.67 30.30 18.83
C ALA A 130 1.67 31.35 18.36
N ASN A 131 2.95 31.08 18.50
CA ASN A 131 4.01 31.90 17.89
C ASN A 131 4.35 31.28 16.50
N PRO A 132 3.91 31.89 15.39
CA PRO A 132 4.11 31.32 14.05
C PRO A 132 5.52 31.51 13.48
N ASP A 133 6.37 32.34 14.12
CA ASP A 133 7.58 32.89 13.49
C ASP A 133 8.85 32.05 13.68
N SER A 134 8.76 30.80 14.13
CA SER A 134 9.92 29.94 14.17
C SER A 134 10.18 29.32 12.80
N GLU A 135 11.25 29.72 12.14
CA GLU A 135 11.82 28.97 11.02
C GLU A 135 12.34 27.62 11.55
N PHE A 136 12.07 26.54 10.85
CA PHE A 136 12.62 25.23 11.16
C PHE A 136 12.91 24.48 9.86
N ILE A 137 13.92 23.64 9.93
CA ILE A 137 14.29 22.75 8.83
C ILE A 137 13.80 21.36 9.21
N LEU A 138 12.94 20.79 8.38
CA LEU A 138 12.56 19.37 8.53
C LEU A 138 13.78 18.51 8.23
N GLU A 139 14.27 17.80 9.21
CA GLU A 139 15.26 16.75 8.98
C GLU A 139 14.59 15.58 8.26
N ASN A 140 15.05 15.31 7.05
CA ASN A 140 14.63 14.11 6.33
C ASN A 140 15.14 12.88 7.08
N LYS A 141 14.27 11.92 7.34
CA LYS A 141 14.67 10.66 7.96
C LYS A 141 15.71 9.98 7.07
N LYS A 142 16.82 9.57 7.68
CA LYS A 142 17.81 8.74 7.00
C LYS A 142 17.19 7.36 6.73
N LEU A 143 16.96 7.04 5.48
CA LEU A 143 16.54 5.71 5.06
C LEU A 143 17.68 4.70 5.30
N PRO A 144 17.37 3.43 5.61
CA PRO A 144 18.40 2.40 5.72
C PRO A 144 19.22 2.32 4.43
N ILE A 145 20.53 2.25 4.58
CA ILE A 145 21.47 2.17 3.44
C ILE A 145 21.51 0.71 2.98
N LEU A 146 21.36 0.51 1.68
CA LEU A 146 21.54 -0.80 1.06
C LEU A 146 23.02 -1.19 1.08
N ASP A 147 23.32 -2.34 1.68
CA ASP A 147 24.65 -2.94 1.65
C ASP A 147 25.00 -3.38 0.23
N GLU A 148 26.13 -2.91 -0.30
CA GLU A 148 26.54 -3.15 -1.69
C GLU A 148 26.85 -4.63 -1.95
N GLU A 149 27.48 -5.33 -1.03
CA GLU A 149 27.78 -6.76 -1.20
C GLU A 149 26.50 -7.58 -1.23
N VAL A 150 25.52 -7.23 -0.39
CA VAL A 150 24.22 -7.89 -0.38
C VAL A 150 23.44 -7.58 -1.66
N PHE A 151 23.52 -6.35 -2.15
CA PHE A 151 22.89 -5.98 -3.41
C PHE A 151 23.48 -6.75 -4.60
N GLU A 152 24.80 -6.82 -4.74
CA GLU A 152 25.45 -7.58 -5.81
C GLU A 152 25.14 -9.09 -5.73
N ARG A 153 24.98 -9.63 -4.53
CA ARG A 153 24.49 -11.02 -4.36
C ARG A 153 23.06 -11.22 -4.92
N VAL A 154 22.19 -10.22 -4.79
CA VAL A 154 20.85 -10.28 -5.42
C VAL A 154 20.97 -10.28 -6.93
N ILE A 155 21.82 -9.42 -7.50
CA ILE A 155 22.10 -9.37 -8.95
C ILE A 155 22.65 -10.72 -9.46
N ASP A 156 23.61 -11.30 -8.75
CA ASP A 156 24.18 -12.60 -9.08
C ASP A 156 23.13 -13.72 -9.07
N LYS A 157 22.27 -13.74 -8.04
CA LYS A 157 21.17 -14.73 -7.95
C LYS A 157 20.22 -14.58 -9.13
N LEU A 158 19.86 -13.35 -9.47
CA LEU A 158 18.96 -13.05 -10.57
C LEU A 158 19.57 -13.48 -11.92
N ASN A 159 20.83 -13.17 -12.16
CA ASN A 159 21.54 -13.56 -13.38
C ASN A 159 21.69 -15.09 -13.55
N ARG A 160 21.74 -15.84 -12.46
CA ARG A 160 21.80 -17.31 -12.45
C ARG A 160 20.45 -17.99 -12.51
N SER A 161 19.38 -17.27 -12.17
CA SER A 161 18.01 -17.79 -12.23
C SER A 161 17.61 -18.08 -13.68
N THR A 162 16.83 -19.12 -13.88
CA THR A 162 16.28 -19.47 -15.20
C THR A 162 14.84 -18.99 -15.36
N ARG A 163 14.13 -18.79 -14.26
CA ARG A 163 12.72 -18.38 -14.22
C ARG A 163 12.46 -17.32 -13.16
N PRO A 164 13.18 -16.17 -13.23
CA PRO A 164 12.96 -15.09 -12.25
C PRO A 164 11.62 -14.39 -12.49
N ILE A 165 11.00 -13.91 -11.39
CA ILE A 165 9.85 -13.02 -11.42
C ILE A 165 10.07 -11.87 -10.44
N ILE A 166 9.68 -10.66 -10.84
CA ILE A 166 9.62 -9.49 -9.96
C ILE A 166 8.16 -9.24 -9.58
N LEU A 167 7.89 -9.15 -8.26
CA LEU A 167 6.59 -8.78 -7.70
C LEU A 167 6.66 -7.37 -7.14
N LEU A 168 5.91 -6.43 -7.73
CA LEU A 168 5.81 -5.05 -7.25
C LEU A 168 4.61 -4.88 -6.31
N GLY A 169 4.86 -4.39 -5.12
CA GLY A 169 3.84 -4.10 -4.12
C GLY A 169 3.49 -2.63 -3.97
N GLY A 170 2.55 -2.34 -3.06
CA GLY A 170 2.09 -0.98 -2.74
C GLY A 170 3.16 -0.08 -2.10
N GLY A 171 4.25 -0.66 -1.58
CA GLY A 171 5.39 0.11 -1.06
C GLY A 171 6.26 0.79 -2.12
N ILE A 172 5.99 0.52 -3.41
CA ILE A 172 6.57 1.29 -4.51
C ILE A 172 5.69 2.51 -4.78
N ASP A 173 6.27 3.69 -4.82
CA ASP A 173 5.54 4.92 -5.13
C ASP A 173 5.21 5.02 -6.62
N ARG A 174 4.06 5.63 -6.96
CA ARG A 174 3.62 5.87 -8.35
C ARG A 174 4.60 6.77 -9.10
N GLU A 175 5.11 7.80 -8.43
CA GLU A 175 6.09 8.71 -8.99
C GLU A 175 7.36 7.97 -9.41
N THR A 176 7.89 7.12 -8.54
CA THR A 176 9.05 6.28 -8.86
C THR A 176 8.80 5.44 -10.11
N THR A 177 7.67 4.72 -10.19
CA THR A 177 7.39 3.88 -11.36
C THR A 177 7.19 4.69 -12.64
N LYS A 178 6.62 5.89 -12.55
CA LYS A 178 6.48 6.80 -13.68
C LYS A 178 7.84 7.27 -14.21
N GLU A 179 8.76 7.64 -13.33
CA GLU A 179 10.11 8.08 -13.70
C GLU A 179 10.92 6.97 -14.37
N ILE A 180 10.85 5.75 -13.84
CA ILE A 180 11.64 4.61 -14.33
C ILE A 180 10.87 3.71 -15.31
N TYR A 181 9.68 4.11 -15.79
CA TYR A 181 8.85 3.27 -16.66
C TYR A 181 9.61 2.72 -17.86
N HIS A 182 10.43 3.53 -18.49
CA HIS A 182 11.28 3.17 -19.62
C HIS A 182 12.34 2.10 -19.31
N LEU A 183 12.70 1.90 -18.03
CA LEU A 183 13.65 0.87 -17.61
C LEU A 183 13.01 -0.53 -17.60
N PHE A 184 11.71 -0.63 -17.36
CA PHE A 184 11.00 -1.91 -17.43
C PHE A 184 11.02 -2.52 -18.83
N GLU A 185 11.09 -1.70 -19.89
CA GLU A 185 11.19 -2.17 -21.27
C GLU A 185 12.58 -2.76 -21.61
N ARG A 186 13.61 -2.41 -20.82
CA ARG A 186 15.00 -2.83 -21.07
C ARG A 186 15.32 -4.20 -20.50
N ILE A 187 14.50 -4.72 -19.60
CA ILE A 187 14.72 -6.00 -18.96
C ILE A 187 13.87 -7.09 -19.62
N SER A 188 14.37 -8.32 -19.59
CA SER A 188 13.64 -9.51 -20.10
C SER A 188 13.04 -10.37 -18.98
N ILE A 189 12.63 -9.75 -17.89
CA ILE A 189 12.08 -10.42 -16.71
C ILE A 189 10.58 -10.18 -16.61
N PRO A 190 9.73 -11.22 -16.41
CA PRO A 190 8.31 -11.05 -16.16
C PRO A 190 8.06 -10.33 -14.83
N ILE A 191 7.08 -9.44 -14.84
CA ILE A 191 6.68 -8.61 -13.71
C ILE A 191 5.22 -8.92 -13.36
N VAL A 192 4.96 -9.11 -12.08
CA VAL A 192 3.62 -9.24 -11.51
C VAL A 192 3.41 -8.17 -10.45
N THR A 193 2.17 -7.81 -10.17
CA THR A 193 1.86 -6.82 -9.15
C THR A 193 0.92 -7.38 -8.08
N THR A 194 1.05 -6.86 -6.86
CA THR A 194 0.02 -7.08 -5.84
C THR A 194 -1.23 -6.25 -6.16
N TRP A 195 -2.32 -6.45 -5.44
CA TRP A 195 -3.50 -5.61 -5.58
C TRP A 195 -3.20 -4.15 -5.24
N ASN A 196 -2.47 -3.88 -4.15
CA ASN A 196 -2.08 -2.51 -3.77
C ASN A 196 -1.01 -1.91 -4.69
N GLY A 197 -0.37 -2.71 -5.51
CA GLY A 197 0.56 -2.29 -6.56
C GLY A 197 -0.02 -2.37 -7.97
N ALA A 198 -1.34 -2.52 -8.14
CA ALA A 198 -1.98 -2.79 -9.43
C ALA A 198 -1.69 -1.74 -10.51
N ASP A 199 -1.49 -0.50 -10.11
CA ASP A 199 -1.22 0.65 -10.97
C ASP A 199 0.28 0.99 -11.12
N ARG A 200 1.16 0.12 -10.64
CA ARG A 200 2.62 0.32 -10.77
C ARG A 200 3.17 -0.02 -12.15
N LEU A 201 2.43 -0.83 -12.89
CA LEU A 201 2.76 -1.18 -14.27
C LEU A 201 1.47 -1.44 -15.05
N GLY A 202 1.30 -0.79 -16.19
CA GLY A 202 0.13 -0.98 -17.04
C GLY A 202 -0.03 -2.44 -17.51
N SER A 203 -1.25 -2.89 -17.63
CA SER A 203 -1.54 -4.27 -18.05
C SER A 203 -1.19 -4.55 -19.52
N ASP A 204 -0.99 -3.51 -20.30
CA ASP A 204 -0.52 -3.54 -21.70
C ASP A 204 1.00 -3.66 -21.84
N HIS A 205 1.76 -3.46 -20.74
CA HIS A 205 3.21 -3.57 -20.77
C HIS A 205 3.66 -5.01 -21.11
N PRO A 206 4.64 -5.22 -22.02
CA PRO A 206 5.05 -6.55 -22.49
C PRO A 206 5.56 -7.47 -21.37
N ASN A 207 6.15 -6.93 -20.33
CA ASN A 207 6.68 -7.71 -19.19
C ASN A 207 5.62 -7.96 -18.11
N TYR A 208 4.43 -7.35 -18.20
CA TYR A 208 3.39 -7.52 -17.20
C TYR A 208 2.68 -8.86 -17.32
N MET A 209 2.69 -9.66 -16.25
CA MET A 209 2.13 -11.01 -16.23
C MET A 209 0.89 -11.15 -15.33
N GLY A 210 0.40 -10.04 -14.76
CA GLY A 210 -0.85 -10.04 -14.01
C GLY A 210 -0.68 -9.89 -12.49
N ARG A 211 -1.73 -10.25 -11.76
CA ARG A 211 -1.86 -10.09 -10.30
C ARG A 211 -2.10 -11.44 -9.61
N PRO A 212 -1.03 -12.13 -9.19
CA PRO A 212 -1.15 -13.39 -8.47
C PRO A 212 -1.56 -13.14 -7.01
N ASN A 213 -2.49 -13.90 -6.49
CA ASN A 213 -2.82 -14.03 -5.06
C ASN A 213 -3.94 -15.08 -4.88
N THR A 214 -4.49 -15.23 -3.67
CA THR A 214 -5.55 -16.21 -3.36
C THR A 214 -6.76 -16.09 -4.31
N TRP A 215 -7.15 -14.89 -4.71
CA TRP A 215 -8.23 -14.63 -5.68
C TRP A 215 -7.69 -13.94 -6.94
N GLY A 216 -6.42 -14.14 -7.22
CA GLY A 216 -5.74 -13.51 -8.33
C GLY A 216 -5.97 -14.19 -9.67
N GLN A 217 -5.30 -13.66 -10.68
CA GLN A 217 -5.37 -14.17 -12.03
C GLN A 217 -4.70 -15.55 -12.14
N ARG A 218 -5.40 -16.51 -12.74
CA ARG A 218 -4.98 -17.90 -12.82
C ARG A 218 -3.63 -18.07 -13.54
N SER A 219 -3.44 -17.38 -14.67
CA SER A 219 -2.15 -17.37 -15.38
C SER A 219 -1.01 -16.84 -14.51
N ALA A 220 -1.24 -15.73 -13.81
CA ALA A 220 -0.24 -15.12 -12.94
C ALA A 220 0.14 -16.03 -11.75
N ASN A 221 -0.85 -16.70 -11.15
CA ASN A 221 -0.61 -17.68 -10.09
C ASN A 221 0.24 -18.87 -10.58
N ILE A 222 -0.08 -19.42 -11.75
CA ILE A 222 0.69 -20.53 -12.35
C ILE A 222 2.14 -20.10 -12.59
N LEU A 223 2.35 -18.93 -13.17
CA LEU A 223 3.67 -18.41 -13.47
C LEU A 223 4.49 -18.17 -12.20
N MET A 224 3.88 -17.54 -11.19
CA MET A 224 4.55 -17.26 -9.92
C MET A 224 4.98 -18.56 -9.22
N GLN A 225 4.14 -19.59 -9.22
CA GLN A 225 4.45 -20.90 -8.62
C GLN A 225 5.56 -21.68 -9.36
N GLN A 226 5.85 -21.33 -10.61
CA GLN A 226 6.93 -21.93 -11.39
C GLN A 226 8.25 -21.15 -11.31
N ALA A 227 8.26 -19.99 -10.65
CA ALA A 227 9.47 -19.18 -10.49
C ALA A 227 10.52 -19.94 -9.66
N ASP A 228 11.77 -19.91 -10.09
CA ASP A 228 12.92 -20.38 -9.31
C ASP A 228 13.53 -19.24 -8.47
N LEU A 229 13.15 -18.00 -8.76
CA LEU A 229 13.49 -16.82 -7.96
C LEU A 229 12.34 -15.80 -8.01
N LEU A 230 11.80 -15.45 -6.85
CA LEU A 230 10.88 -14.31 -6.68
C LEU A 230 11.61 -13.17 -5.99
N ILE A 231 11.62 -11.99 -6.62
CA ILE A 231 12.05 -10.73 -5.99
C ILE A 231 10.79 -9.92 -5.66
N ALA A 232 10.41 -9.91 -4.39
CA ALA A 232 9.22 -9.22 -3.87
C ALA A 232 9.61 -7.86 -3.32
N ILE A 233 9.17 -6.78 -3.97
CA ILE A 233 9.62 -5.40 -3.70
C ILE A 233 8.45 -4.57 -3.18
N GLY A 234 8.58 -4.03 -1.96
CA GLY A 234 7.55 -3.18 -1.34
C GLY A 234 6.24 -3.92 -1.08
N THR A 235 6.32 -5.18 -0.70
CA THR A 235 5.17 -6.00 -0.35
C THR A 235 5.47 -6.86 0.86
N ARG A 236 4.56 -6.82 1.84
CA ARG A 236 4.68 -7.59 3.08
C ARG A 236 4.42 -9.11 2.91
N LEU A 237 4.04 -9.59 1.73
CA LEU A 237 3.71 -10.98 1.47
C LEU A 237 2.73 -11.56 2.53
N GLY A 238 1.61 -10.86 2.75
CA GLY A 238 0.55 -11.33 3.65
C GLY A 238 -0.20 -12.55 3.10
N MET A 239 -1.02 -13.20 3.91
CA MET A 239 -1.72 -14.45 3.56
C MET A 239 -2.61 -14.32 2.32
N GLN A 240 -3.17 -13.14 2.05
CA GLN A 240 -3.91 -12.91 0.81
C GLN A 240 -3.02 -13.06 -0.43
N GLN A 241 -1.76 -12.64 -0.35
CA GLN A 241 -0.78 -12.74 -1.45
C GLN A 241 -0.21 -14.15 -1.57
N THR A 242 0.12 -14.78 -0.45
CA THR A 242 0.81 -16.08 -0.41
C THR A 242 -0.14 -17.27 -0.43
N GLY A 243 -1.41 -17.05 -0.13
CA GLY A 243 -2.40 -18.10 0.07
C GLY A 243 -2.42 -18.63 1.51
N PHE A 244 -3.50 -19.35 1.85
CA PHE A 244 -3.64 -19.95 3.19
C PHE A 244 -2.72 -21.16 3.37
N ASN A 245 -2.32 -21.80 2.27
CA ASN A 245 -1.30 -22.86 2.25
C ASN A 245 0.08 -22.25 1.95
N TRP A 246 0.54 -21.37 2.82
CA TRP A 246 1.75 -20.59 2.64
C TRP A 246 3.04 -21.41 2.53
N GLN A 247 3.04 -22.67 3.00
CA GLN A 247 4.14 -23.62 2.83
C GLN A 247 4.42 -23.94 1.37
N GLU A 248 3.38 -23.87 0.54
CA GLU A 248 3.45 -24.11 -0.90
C GLU A 248 3.71 -22.83 -1.71
N PHE A 249 4.03 -21.72 -1.05
CA PHE A 249 4.36 -20.47 -1.73
C PHE A 249 5.77 -20.54 -2.33
N ILE A 250 5.87 -20.44 -3.67
CA ILE A 250 7.13 -20.57 -4.42
C ILE A 250 7.86 -21.90 -4.09
N PRO A 251 7.21 -23.06 -4.30
CA PRO A 251 7.70 -24.34 -3.78
C PRO A 251 9.00 -24.82 -4.45
N VAL A 252 9.33 -24.29 -5.63
CA VAL A 252 10.49 -24.69 -6.43
C VAL A 252 11.59 -23.62 -6.47
N GLY A 253 11.44 -22.52 -5.75
CA GLY A 253 12.33 -21.37 -5.84
C GLY A 253 12.70 -20.72 -4.52
N GLU A 254 13.44 -19.64 -4.64
CA GLU A 254 13.83 -18.78 -3.53
C GLU A 254 12.99 -17.48 -3.55
N VAL A 255 12.78 -16.91 -2.36
CA VAL A 255 12.12 -15.61 -2.19
C VAL A 255 13.11 -14.61 -1.60
N ILE A 256 13.33 -13.53 -2.33
CA ILE A 256 14.03 -12.33 -1.84
C ILE A 256 12.96 -11.26 -1.57
N GLN A 257 12.88 -10.76 -0.34
CA GLN A 257 11.91 -9.73 0.03
C GLN A 257 12.61 -8.44 0.39
N ILE A 258 12.13 -7.35 -0.22
CA ILE A 258 12.57 -5.98 0.06
C ILE A 258 11.41 -5.24 0.71
N ASP A 259 11.57 -4.88 1.98
CA ASP A 259 10.57 -4.15 2.74
C ASP A 259 11.26 -3.16 3.68
N ILE A 260 10.61 -2.04 3.96
CA ILE A 260 11.13 -1.04 4.91
C ILE A 260 10.94 -1.50 6.37
N ASP A 261 10.00 -2.39 6.61
CA ASP A 261 9.65 -2.93 7.93
C ASP A 261 10.37 -4.26 8.17
N LYS A 262 11.34 -4.21 9.08
CA LYS A 262 12.13 -5.38 9.46
C LYS A 262 11.28 -6.53 9.99
N SER A 263 10.18 -6.24 10.68
CA SER A 263 9.27 -7.24 11.23
C SER A 263 8.62 -8.09 10.13
N GLU A 264 8.37 -7.50 8.95
CA GLU A 264 7.83 -8.23 7.80
C GLU A 264 8.86 -9.18 7.17
N LEU A 265 10.15 -8.97 7.41
CA LEU A 265 11.23 -9.83 6.91
C LEU A 265 11.59 -10.96 7.89
N GLU A 266 11.27 -10.79 9.17
CA GLU A 266 11.58 -11.74 10.26
C GLU A 266 10.43 -12.68 10.62
N LYS A 267 9.27 -12.53 9.97
CA LYS A 267 8.14 -13.42 10.20
C LYS A 267 8.42 -14.85 9.72
N GLU A 268 7.78 -15.82 10.35
CA GLU A 268 8.04 -17.25 10.08
C GLU A 268 7.62 -17.69 8.67
N HIS A 269 6.68 -16.99 8.05
CA HIS A 269 6.15 -17.38 6.73
C HIS A 269 5.59 -16.20 5.91
N PRO A 270 5.73 -16.28 4.57
CA PRO A 270 6.37 -17.35 3.83
C PRO A 270 7.86 -17.43 4.13
N LYS A 271 8.52 -18.55 3.78
CA LYS A 271 9.97 -18.68 3.95
C LYS A 271 10.68 -17.67 3.05
N ILE A 272 11.42 -16.76 3.66
CA ILE A 272 12.24 -15.75 2.98
C ILE A 272 13.68 -16.23 2.96
N SER A 273 14.27 -16.36 1.77
CA SER A 273 15.67 -16.77 1.60
C SER A 273 16.64 -15.63 1.87
N LEU A 274 16.22 -14.40 1.57
CA LEU A 274 16.97 -13.18 1.85
C LEU A 274 16.01 -12.01 2.04
N GLY A 275 16.06 -11.36 3.22
CA GLY A 275 15.29 -10.15 3.54
C GLY A 275 16.19 -8.91 3.57
N LEU A 276 15.79 -7.83 2.89
CA LEU A 276 16.50 -6.55 2.89
C LEU A 276 15.60 -5.46 3.48
N ALA A 277 15.99 -4.95 4.65
CA ALA A 277 15.28 -3.85 5.33
C ALA A 277 15.73 -2.49 4.76
N VAL A 278 15.28 -2.17 3.54
CA VAL A 278 15.66 -0.96 2.81
C VAL A 278 14.46 -0.36 2.08
N ASP A 279 14.59 0.88 1.62
CA ASP A 279 13.58 1.52 0.81
C ASP A 279 13.39 0.81 -0.52
N ALA A 280 12.16 0.40 -0.80
CA ALA A 280 11.80 -0.34 -1.99
C ALA A 280 11.95 0.46 -3.29
N ASN A 281 11.74 1.78 -3.25
CA ASN A 281 11.88 2.66 -4.41
C ASN A 281 13.34 2.77 -4.82
N ASN A 282 14.21 3.07 -3.86
CA ASN A 282 15.65 3.15 -4.10
C ASN A 282 16.21 1.80 -4.58
N PHE A 283 15.75 0.69 -3.99
CA PHE A 283 16.17 -0.63 -4.43
C PHE A 283 15.75 -0.91 -5.87
N LEU A 284 14.49 -0.64 -6.24
CA LEU A 284 13.97 -0.88 -7.58
C LEU A 284 14.69 -0.03 -8.64
N VAL A 285 14.91 1.26 -8.37
CA VAL A 285 15.67 2.14 -9.28
C VAL A 285 17.09 1.61 -9.51
N ARG A 286 17.78 1.18 -8.45
CA ARG A 286 19.13 0.61 -8.57
C ARG A 286 19.12 -0.72 -9.31
N LEU A 287 18.16 -1.59 -9.03
CA LEU A 287 18.01 -2.89 -9.68
C LEU A 287 17.89 -2.72 -11.20
N LEU A 288 16.95 -1.90 -11.65
CA LEU A 288 16.67 -1.72 -13.08
C LEU A 288 17.78 -1.00 -13.86
N ASN A 289 18.73 -0.38 -13.17
CA ASN A 289 19.93 0.21 -13.78
C ASN A 289 21.12 -0.76 -13.88
N LYS A 290 20.97 -2.02 -13.43
CA LYS A 290 21.98 -3.07 -13.58
C LYS A 290 21.71 -3.93 -14.82
N ASP A 291 22.73 -4.65 -15.24
CA ASP A 291 22.55 -5.75 -16.17
C ASP A 291 21.97 -6.95 -15.42
N LEU A 292 20.75 -7.31 -15.78
CA LEU A 292 19.98 -8.38 -15.12
C LEU A 292 19.97 -9.69 -15.91
N GLY A 293 20.90 -9.83 -16.87
CA GLY A 293 20.98 -11.01 -17.71
C GLY A 293 19.88 -11.10 -18.78
N ASN A 294 19.85 -12.22 -19.49
CA ASN A 294 18.87 -12.45 -20.55
C ASN A 294 17.92 -13.59 -20.19
N HIS A 295 16.66 -13.24 -19.90
CA HIS A 295 15.58 -14.18 -19.56
C HIS A 295 14.49 -14.20 -20.63
N SER A 296 14.80 -13.84 -21.89
CA SER A 296 13.82 -13.68 -22.97
C SER A 296 13.03 -14.95 -23.26
N ASN A 297 13.63 -16.14 -23.15
CA ASN A 297 12.91 -17.38 -23.34
C ASN A 297 11.83 -17.60 -22.27
N TRP A 298 12.14 -17.26 -21.02
CA TRP A 298 11.20 -17.33 -19.91
C TRP A 298 10.09 -16.29 -20.06
N LEU A 299 10.44 -15.06 -20.40
CA LEU A 299 9.46 -13.99 -20.64
C LEU A 299 8.49 -14.37 -21.77
N GLN A 300 8.98 -14.88 -22.91
CA GLN A 300 8.14 -15.35 -24.02
C GLN A 300 7.20 -16.49 -23.59
N PHE A 301 7.70 -17.43 -22.80
CA PHE A 301 6.85 -18.49 -22.24
C PHE A 301 5.75 -17.90 -21.34
N CYS A 302 6.08 -16.95 -20.46
CA CYS A 302 5.11 -16.28 -19.60
C CYS A 302 4.04 -15.52 -20.41
N GLN A 303 4.43 -14.80 -21.44
CA GLN A 303 3.51 -14.12 -22.36
C GLN A 303 2.56 -15.10 -23.03
N LYS A 304 3.08 -16.25 -23.50
CA LYS A 304 2.24 -17.30 -24.08
C LYS A 304 1.25 -17.90 -23.10
N VAL A 305 1.66 -18.16 -21.85
CA VAL A 305 0.76 -18.64 -20.79
C VAL A 305 -0.35 -17.62 -20.53
N ARG A 306 0.01 -16.34 -20.39
CA ARG A 306 -0.98 -15.25 -20.18
C ARG A 306 -2.00 -15.15 -21.33
N GLN A 307 -1.54 -15.31 -22.56
CA GLN A 307 -2.43 -15.30 -23.76
C GLN A 307 -3.34 -16.53 -23.83
N THR A 308 -2.83 -17.70 -23.39
CA THR A 308 -3.56 -18.97 -23.47
C THR A 308 -4.60 -19.09 -22.35
N ILE A 309 -4.35 -18.50 -21.20
CA ILE A 309 -5.25 -18.53 -20.05
C ILE A 309 -5.80 -17.12 -19.83
N PRO A 310 -6.97 -16.80 -20.42
CA PRO A 310 -7.54 -15.44 -20.29
C PRO A 310 -8.01 -15.16 -18.86
N ILE A 311 -8.11 -13.87 -18.54
CA ILE A 311 -8.59 -13.41 -17.22
C ILE A 311 -10.07 -13.78 -17.03
N VAL A 312 -10.87 -13.66 -18.09
CA VAL A 312 -12.30 -14.04 -18.11
C VAL A 312 -12.46 -15.21 -19.06
N GLU A 313 -12.91 -16.34 -18.51
CA GLU A 313 -13.12 -17.59 -19.25
C GLU A 313 -14.62 -17.83 -19.45
N ASP A 314 -15.09 -17.89 -20.69
CA ASP A 314 -16.53 -18.02 -21.02
C ASP A 314 -17.18 -19.24 -20.35
N GLY A 315 -16.49 -20.36 -20.24
CA GLY A 315 -17.02 -21.57 -19.61
C GLY A 315 -17.08 -21.50 -18.08
N VAL A 316 -16.19 -20.71 -17.45
CA VAL A 316 -16.06 -20.59 -15.98
C VAL A 316 -16.88 -19.42 -15.44
N ASN A 317 -16.85 -18.30 -16.15
CA ASN A 317 -17.50 -17.06 -15.72
C ASN A 317 -18.90 -16.87 -16.34
N LYS A 318 -19.50 -17.95 -16.83
CA LYS A 318 -20.86 -17.94 -17.35
C LYS A 318 -21.86 -17.81 -16.20
N VAL A 319 -22.88 -17.00 -16.42
CA VAL A 319 -24.08 -16.89 -15.58
C VAL A 319 -25.31 -17.16 -16.45
N ASP A 320 -26.45 -17.44 -15.84
CA ASP A 320 -27.71 -17.58 -16.56
C ASP A 320 -28.09 -16.27 -17.27
N ASP A 321 -28.88 -16.37 -18.34
CA ASP A 321 -29.20 -15.25 -19.24
C ASP A 321 -29.93 -14.08 -18.53
N GLU A 322 -30.52 -14.32 -17.37
CA GLU A 322 -31.19 -13.31 -16.55
C GLU A 322 -30.24 -12.48 -15.70
N TYR A 323 -28.94 -12.87 -15.60
CA TYR A 323 -27.96 -12.21 -14.72
C TYR A 323 -26.79 -11.63 -15.50
N VAL A 324 -26.22 -10.57 -14.96
CA VAL A 324 -24.99 -9.97 -15.47
C VAL A 324 -23.79 -10.64 -14.82
N SER A 325 -22.89 -11.22 -15.62
CA SER A 325 -21.63 -11.73 -15.10
C SER A 325 -20.77 -10.59 -14.53
N PRO A 326 -20.40 -10.63 -13.24
CA PRO A 326 -19.53 -9.61 -12.64
C PRO A 326 -18.18 -9.49 -13.37
N HIS A 327 -17.63 -10.61 -13.83
CA HIS A 327 -16.36 -10.65 -14.56
C HIS A 327 -16.47 -9.94 -15.92
N LYS A 328 -17.53 -10.23 -16.69
CA LYS A 328 -17.78 -9.56 -17.99
C LYS A 328 -18.08 -8.06 -17.80
N LEU A 329 -18.81 -7.70 -16.74
CA LEU A 329 -19.05 -6.30 -16.39
C LEU A 329 -17.72 -5.56 -16.13
N VAL A 330 -16.86 -6.09 -15.28
CA VAL A 330 -15.57 -5.48 -14.97
C VAL A 330 -14.64 -5.41 -16.19
N GLN A 331 -14.62 -6.45 -17.01
CA GLN A 331 -13.89 -6.45 -18.29
C GLN A 331 -14.38 -5.32 -19.20
N LYS A 332 -15.71 -5.12 -19.30
CA LYS A 332 -16.30 -4.02 -20.06
C LYS A 332 -15.95 -2.65 -19.47
N LEU A 333 -16.03 -2.50 -18.13
CA LEU A 333 -15.62 -1.27 -17.44
C LEU A 333 -14.16 -0.95 -17.74
N SER A 334 -13.27 -1.93 -17.63
CA SER A 334 -11.85 -1.77 -17.97
C SER A 334 -11.64 -1.24 -19.38
N SER A 335 -12.42 -1.74 -20.37
CA SER A 335 -12.29 -1.33 -21.77
C SER A 335 -12.73 0.12 -22.05
N ILE A 336 -13.68 0.65 -21.29
CA ILE A 336 -14.27 2.00 -21.53
C ILE A 336 -13.64 3.11 -20.67
N THR A 337 -12.91 2.77 -19.62
CA THR A 337 -12.19 3.75 -18.80
C THR A 337 -11.00 4.34 -19.55
N LYS A 338 -10.57 5.54 -19.13
CA LYS A 338 -9.43 6.26 -19.70
C LYS A 338 -8.19 6.08 -18.83
N ASP A 339 -7.03 6.31 -19.40
CA ASP A 339 -5.75 6.33 -18.71
C ASP A 339 -5.62 7.38 -17.58
N SER A 340 -6.43 8.43 -17.64
CA SER A 340 -6.53 9.48 -16.62
C SER A 340 -7.51 9.18 -15.49
N ASP A 341 -8.28 8.08 -15.57
CA ASP A 341 -9.29 7.76 -14.57
C ASP A 341 -8.69 7.21 -13.28
N ILE A 342 -9.29 7.58 -12.15
CA ILE A 342 -8.99 7.02 -10.83
C ILE A 342 -10.02 5.92 -10.55
N ILE A 343 -9.54 4.72 -10.25
CA ILE A 343 -10.36 3.53 -10.01
C ILE A 343 -10.29 3.15 -8.53
N ILE A 344 -11.40 3.32 -7.83
CA ILE A 344 -11.50 3.01 -6.40
C ILE A 344 -12.47 1.83 -6.24
N PRO A 345 -11.99 0.57 -6.22
CA PRO A 345 -12.83 -0.56 -5.93
C PRO A 345 -13.25 -0.53 -4.46
N CYS A 346 -14.53 -0.32 -4.24
CA CYS A 346 -15.10 -0.17 -2.91
C CYS A 346 -15.74 -1.47 -2.42
N SER A 347 -15.98 -1.54 -1.10
CA SER A 347 -16.63 -2.67 -0.43
C SER A 347 -15.68 -3.88 -0.25
N SER A 348 -16.24 -5.03 0.07
CA SER A 348 -15.54 -6.28 0.27
C SER A 348 -16.22 -7.41 -0.50
N GLY A 349 -15.70 -8.62 -0.41
CA GLY A 349 -16.29 -9.79 -1.05
C GLY A 349 -16.22 -9.75 -2.57
N GLY A 350 -17.24 -10.30 -3.25
CA GLY A 350 -17.23 -10.53 -4.69
C GLY A 350 -17.02 -9.29 -5.55
N ALA A 351 -17.57 -8.14 -5.17
CA ALA A 351 -17.41 -6.90 -5.92
C ALA A 351 -15.94 -6.46 -5.99
N PHE A 352 -15.29 -6.38 -4.82
CA PHE A 352 -13.89 -5.99 -4.71
C PHE A 352 -12.95 -7.04 -5.35
N THR A 353 -13.14 -8.32 -5.02
CA THR A 353 -12.26 -9.39 -5.55
C THR A 353 -12.36 -9.53 -7.05
N THR A 354 -13.57 -9.41 -7.63
CA THR A 354 -13.74 -9.45 -9.08
C THR A 354 -13.09 -8.23 -9.74
N MET A 355 -13.28 -7.03 -9.16
CA MET A 355 -12.66 -5.82 -9.69
C MET A 355 -11.14 -5.95 -9.69
N MET A 356 -10.54 -6.35 -8.57
CA MET A 356 -9.09 -6.47 -8.43
C MET A 356 -8.47 -7.61 -9.26
N SER A 357 -9.23 -8.66 -9.56
CA SER A 357 -8.73 -9.77 -10.40
C SER A 357 -8.90 -9.51 -11.90
N VAL A 358 -9.97 -8.83 -12.32
CA VAL A 358 -10.34 -8.72 -13.74
C VAL A 358 -9.95 -7.39 -14.38
N PHE A 359 -10.00 -6.28 -13.63
CA PHE A 359 -9.75 -4.95 -14.20
C PHE A 359 -8.32 -4.84 -14.74
N GLU A 360 -8.19 -4.55 -16.02
CA GLU A 360 -6.90 -4.33 -16.69
C GLU A 360 -6.53 -2.86 -16.58
N GLN A 361 -5.57 -2.59 -15.69
CA GLN A 361 -5.08 -1.25 -15.40
C GLN A 361 -4.30 -0.68 -16.58
N LYS A 362 -4.66 0.51 -17.06
CA LYS A 362 -3.90 1.22 -18.09
C LYS A 362 -2.75 2.01 -17.48
N ASN A 363 -1.72 2.24 -18.26
CA ASN A 363 -0.64 3.12 -17.83
C ASN A 363 -1.19 4.53 -17.57
N GLY A 364 -0.91 5.10 -16.39
CA GLY A 364 -1.42 6.40 -15.94
C GLY A 364 -2.69 6.36 -15.10
N GLN A 365 -3.46 5.27 -15.11
CA GLN A 365 -4.58 5.08 -14.18
C GLN A 365 -4.08 4.89 -12.74
N LYS A 366 -4.87 5.36 -11.80
CA LYS A 366 -4.58 5.21 -10.36
C LYS A 366 -5.68 4.40 -9.67
#